data_9a0f7e5d3c657b8ea710acefeeac83af
#
_entry.id   9a0f7e5d3c657b8ea710acefeeac83af
#
_cell.length_a   1.000
_cell.length_b   1.000
_cell.length_c   1.000
_cell.angle_alpha   90.00
_cell.angle_beta   90.00
_cell.angle_gamma   90.00
#
_symmetry.space_group_name_H-M   'P 1'
#
loop_
_entity.id
_entity.type
_entity.pdbx_description
1 polymer ?
#
loop_
_entity_poly.entity_id
_entity_poly.type
_entity_poly.pdbx_seq_one_letter_code
_entity_poly.pdbx_strand_id
1 'polypeptide(L)'
;FTDDGVALGGQIAYSNYDASKVNLVTYSRKTVSVGPTLSWPVMENNRVSVGVAYKDIEISSLQPYDQIRRFADGFIDPTDPDAEYDFESFEANIGWTRNTLNRGVFPSNGSSQYYGFKVSVPGSDVEYFKFNFDSKFYFPLTNDHKWTLLTRFEANYGNGYGTLDSGDQTLPFWENMQQRSNDLRGFESNTIGPKGIIRNPQGITGAPNGVGGTDSIIIGTSSDIISTTYRATGGNASVFGGIELITPTPFLSDEFSNSVRTSIFVDAGNVWDTEFDLSDYDELAESEQSKLVDYSDPGRYRVSAGISLQWLSPMGPLVFTWSRPLKEYEEEEHEVFSFNIGTTF
;
A
#
# COMPACT_ATOMS: atom_id res chain seq x y z
N PHE A 1 31.92 -5.80 9.07
CA PHE A 1 32.61 -6.74 9.96
C PHE A 1 33.66 -7.59 9.23
N THR A 2 33.58 -7.67 7.94
CA THR A 2 34.54 -8.40 7.11
C THR A 2 35.07 -7.50 6.02
N ASP A 3 36.31 -7.74 5.54
CA ASP A 3 36.90 -7.00 4.42
C ASP A 3 36.13 -7.20 3.11
N ASP A 4 35.22 -8.20 3.08
CA ASP A 4 34.36 -8.55 1.94
C ASP A 4 33.08 -7.71 1.82
N GLY A 5 32.89 -6.69 2.70
CA GLY A 5 31.73 -5.82 2.68
C GLY A 5 30.42 -6.46 3.17
N VAL A 6 30.51 -7.59 3.87
CA VAL A 6 29.36 -8.22 4.55
C VAL A 6 28.95 -7.35 5.73
N ALA A 7 27.66 -7.05 5.83
CA ALA A 7 27.09 -6.27 6.93
C ALA A 7 26.06 -7.11 7.68
N LEU A 8 26.19 -7.13 9.01
CA LEU A 8 25.19 -7.64 9.93
C LEU A 8 24.46 -6.47 10.57
N GLY A 9 23.15 -6.45 10.43
CA GLY A 9 22.24 -5.48 11.05
C GLY A 9 21.24 -6.17 11.98
N GLY A 10 20.51 -5.38 12.73
CA GLY A 10 19.39 -5.84 13.52
C GLY A 10 18.41 -4.70 13.72
N GLN A 11 17.15 -5.04 13.89
CA GLN A 11 16.08 -4.08 14.13
C GLN A 11 15.30 -4.50 15.38
N ILE A 12 14.98 -3.52 16.22
CA ILE A 12 13.94 -3.60 17.24
C ILE A 12 13.02 -2.43 16.96
N ALA A 13 11.75 -2.69 16.74
CA ALA A 13 10.77 -1.66 16.43
C ALA A 13 9.49 -1.87 17.23
N TYR A 14 8.89 -0.76 17.66
CA TYR A 14 7.53 -0.69 18.17
C TYR A 14 6.75 0.29 17.27
N SER A 15 5.59 -0.13 16.84
CA SER A 15 4.68 0.70 16.02
C SER A 15 3.29 0.65 16.63
N ASN A 16 2.65 1.81 16.74
CA ASN A 16 1.24 1.93 17.07
C ASN A 16 0.57 2.72 15.94
N TYR A 17 -0.36 2.08 15.25
CA TYR A 17 -0.97 2.58 14.03
C TYR A 17 -2.49 2.56 14.16
N ASP A 18 -3.11 3.71 13.86
CA ASP A 18 -4.56 3.89 13.80
C ASP A 18 -4.95 4.19 12.35
N ALA A 19 -5.51 3.16 11.70
CA ALA A 19 -5.88 3.23 10.28
C ALA A 19 -6.96 4.27 9.99
N SER A 20 -7.81 4.57 10.97
CA SER A 20 -8.91 5.54 10.81
C SER A 20 -8.44 6.97 10.51
N LYS A 21 -7.18 7.28 10.81
CA LYS A 21 -6.59 8.62 10.62
C LYS A 21 -5.99 8.85 9.23
N VAL A 22 -5.98 7.83 8.38
CA VAL A 22 -5.26 7.87 7.09
C VAL A 22 -6.11 7.36 5.92
N ASN A 23 -7.41 7.62 5.93
CA ASN A 23 -8.37 7.23 4.88
C ASN A 23 -8.51 5.71 4.69
N LEU A 24 -8.12 4.92 5.68
CA LEU A 24 -8.33 3.47 5.66
C LEU A 24 -9.53 3.05 6.52
N VAL A 25 -10.00 1.85 6.27
CA VAL A 25 -11.01 1.19 7.12
C VAL A 25 -10.52 1.12 8.57
N THR A 26 -11.45 1.27 9.51
CA THR A 26 -11.10 1.48 10.92
C THR A 26 -10.58 0.20 11.57
N TYR A 27 -9.36 0.23 12.04
CA TYR A 27 -8.73 -0.69 12.97
C TYR A 27 -7.52 -0.02 13.63
N SER A 28 -7.12 -0.53 14.76
CA SER A 28 -5.88 -0.13 15.43
C SER A 28 -4.94 -1.33 15.48
N ARG A 29 -3.65 -1.08 15.25
CA ARG A 29 -2.61 -2.11 15.26
C ARG A 29 -1.42 -1.66 16.08
N LYS A 30 -1.04 -2.47 17.07
CA LYS A 30 0.24 -2.37 17.74
C LYS A 30 1.14 -3.49 17.22
N THR A 31 2.39 -3.21 16.96
CA THR A 31 3.35 -4.20 16.48
C THR A 31 4.67 -4.03 17.22
N VAL A 32 5.15 -5.09 17.80
CA VAL A 32 6.54 -5.23 18.25
C VAL A 32 7.26 -6.13 17.27
N SER A 33 8.43 -5.73 16.82
CA SER A 33 9.24 -6.57 15.93
C SER A 33 10.71 -6.57 16.34
N VAL A 34 11.34 -7.72 16.22
CA VAL A 34 12.79 -7.89 16.43
C VAL A 34 13.34 -8.86 15.38
N GLY A 35 14.48 -8.53 14.81
CA GLY A 35 15.10 -9.43 13.84
C GLY A 35 16.47 -8.99 13.37
N PRO A 36 17.37 -9.95 13.13
CA PRO A 36 18.65 -9.72 12.46
C PRO A 36 18.50 -9.70 10.94
N THR A 37 19.40 -8.98 10.30
CA THR A 37 19.55 -8.94 8.84
C THR A 37 21.00 -9.08 8.47
N LEU A 38 21.32 -9.95 7.54
CA LEU A 38 22.64 -10.12 6.93
C LEU A 38 22.58 -9.61 5.50
N SER A 39 23.56 -8.81 5.08
CA SER A 39 23.64 -8.35 3.71
C SER A 39 25.07 -8.38 3.19
N TRP A 40 25.24 -8.72 1.92
CA TRP A 40 26.55 -8.81 1.26
C TRP A 40 26.50 -8.31 -0.19
N PRO A 41 27.58 -7.71 -0.69
CA PRO A 41 27.72 -7.37 -2.09
C PRO A 41 27.90 -8.66 -2.90
N VAL A 42 27.13 -8.80 -3.99
CA VAL A 42 27.28 -9.92 -4.95
C VAL A 42 28.11 -9.46 -6.15
N MET A 43 27.97 -8.19 -6.52
CA MET A 43 28.71 -7.51 -7.57
C MET A 43 28.89 -6.05 -7.15
N GLU A 44 29.67 -5.27 -7.91
CA GLU A 44 30.01 -3.88 -7.60
C GLU A 44 28.82 -3.00 -7.21
N ASN A 45 27.67 -3.16 -7.93
CA ASN A 45 26.46 -2.35 -7.74
C ASN A 45 25.26 -3.17 -7.24
N ASN A 46 25.46 -4.42 -6.83
CA ASN A 46 24.41 -5.33 -6.42
C ASN A 46 24.65 -5.83 -4.99
N ARG A 47 23.60 -5.80 -4.20
CA ARG A 47 23.61 -6.29 -2.82
C ARG A 47 22.43 -7.21 -2.59
N VAL A 48 22.68 -8.33 -1.93
CA VAL A 48 21.66 -9.24 -1.44
C VAL A 48 21.54 -9.07 0.07
N SER A 49 20.33 -9.13 0.59
CA SER A 49 20.04 -9.14 2.01
C SER A 49 19.12 -10.31 2.35
N VAL A 50 19.36 -10.93 3.51
CA VAL A 50 18.48 -11.96 4.09
C VAL A 50 18.25 -11.59 5.53
N GLY A 51 17.01 -11.67 5.97
CA GLY A 51 16.62 -11.37 7.33
C GLY A 51 15.59 -12.36 7.85
N VAL A 52 15.51 -12.43 9.15
CA VAL A 52 14.39 -13.07 9.87
C VAL A 52 13.87 -12.08 10.90
N ALA A 53 12.58 -12.14 11.18
CA ALA A 53 11.97 -11.28 12.19
C ALA A 53 10.90 -12.05 12.96
N TYR A 54 10.84 -11.81 14.25
CA TYR A 54 9.69 -12.12 15.08
C TYR A 54 8.82 -10.87 15.18
N LYS A 55 7.53 -11.04 15.03
CA LYS A 55 6.53 -9.98 15.20
C LYS A 55 5.43 -10.45 16.15
N ASP A 56 5.07 -9.57 17.04
CA ASP A 56 3.90 -9.64 17.89
C ASP A 56 2.96 -8.51 17.48
N ILE A 57 1.74 -8.86 17.06
CA ILE A 57 0.79 -7.97 16.41
C ILE A 57 -0.53 -8.02 17.16
N GLU A 58 -0.88 -6.95 17.84
CA GLU A 58 -2.17 -6.75 18.50
C GLU A 58 -3.08 -5.92 17.59
N ILE A 59 -4.27 -6.44 17.29
CA ILE A 59 -5.30 -5.78 16.49
C ILE A 59 -6.53 -5.50 17.36
N SER A 60 -7.05 -4.29 17.27
CA SER A 60 -8.24 -3.87 18.01
C SER A 60 -9.09 -2.89 17.20
N SER A 61 -10.30 -2.57 17.71
CA SER A 61 -11.24 -1.61 17.12
C SER A 61 -11.63 -1.97 15.67
N LEU A 62 -11.82 -3.26 15.40
CA LEU A 62 -12.24 -3.75 14.10
C LEU A 62 -13.67 -3.35 13.76
N GLN A 63 -13.91 -2.95 12.52
CA GLN A 63 -15.25 -2.78 12.00
C GLN A 63 -15.60 -3.93 11.03
N PRO A 64 -16.89 -4.32 10.95
CA PRO A 64 -17.33 -5.51 10.23
C PRO A 64 -17.43 -5.29 8.71
N TYR A 65 -16.33 -4.84 8.08
CA TYR A 65 -16.24 -4.78 6.64
C TYR A 65 -16.07 -6.20 6.06
N ASP A 66 -16.72 -6.49 4.96
CA ASP A 66 -16.67 -7.81 4.33
C ASP A 66 -15.25 -8.27 4.00
N GLN A 67 -14.37 -7.36 3.59
CA GLN A 67 -12.96 -7.67 3.30
C GLN A 67 -12.16 -8.03 4.57
N ILE A 68 -12.51 -7.42 5.72
CA ILE A 68 -11.92 -7.78 7.01
C ILE A 68 -12.50 -9.12 7.50
N ARG A 69 -13.81 -9.33 7.32
CA ARG A 69 -14.47 -10.58 7.71
C ARG A 69 -13.94 -11.78 6.96
N ARG A 70 -13.62 -11.64 5.68
CA ARG A 70 -13.02 -12.71 4.87
C ARG A 70 -11.74 -13.26 5.50
N PHE A 71 -10.87 -12.39 6.02
CA PHE A 71 -9.71 -12.80 6.82
C PHE A 71 -10.15 -13.26 8.21
N ALA A 72 -11.08 -12.53 8.83
CA ALA A 72 -11.47 -12.65 10.23
C ALA A 72 -12.24 -13.95 10.54
N ASP A 73 -13.03 -14.48 9.60
CA ASP A 73 -13.89 -15.65 9.82
C ASP A 73 -13.12 -16.89 10.30
N GLY A 74 -11.79 -16.93 10.09
CA GLY A 74 -10.92 -17.99 10.60
C GLY A 74 -10.23 -17.68 11.95
N PHE A 75 -10.20 -16.42 12.37
CA PHE A 75 -9.39 -15.97 13.52
C PHE A 75 -10.14 -15.11 14.52
N ILE A 76 -11.22 -14.43 14.11
CA ILE A 76 -11.79 -13.30 14.83
C ILE A 76 -13.29 -13.50 14.98
N ASP A 77 -13.84 -13.26 16.18
CA ASP A 77 -15.29 -13.11 16.37
C ASP A 77 -15.71 -11.68 15.98
N PRO A 78 -16.34 -11.46 14.83
CA PRO A 78 -16.69 -10.13 14.35
C PRO A 78 -17.86 -9.50 15.13
N THR A 79 -18.43 -10.21 16.12
CA THR A 79 -19.56 -9.72 16.93
C THR A 79 -19.10 -8.92 18.13
N ASP A 80 -17.81 -8.96 18.50
CA ASP A 80 -17.24 -8.19 19.58
C ASP A 80 -16.31 -7.08 19.06
N PRO A 81 -16.81 -5.82 18.95
CA PRO A 81 -16.00 -4.71 18.44
C PRO A 81 -14.90 -4.25 19.39
N ASP A 82 -14.96 -4.66 20.65
CA ASP A 82 -13.96 -4.33 21.67
C ASP A 82 -12.91 -5.44 21.87
N ALA A 83 -13.05 -6.55 21.14
CA ALA A 83 -12.08 -7.63 21.21
C ALA A 83 -10.69 -7.19 20.73
N GLU A 84 -9.68 -7.65 21.45
CA GLU A 84 -8.27 -7.54 21.08
C GLU A 84 -7.80 -8.92 20.59
N TYR A 85 -7.08 -8.91 19.47
CA TYR A 85 -6.59 -10.13 18.83
C TYR A 85 -5.08 -10.05 18.68
N ASP A 86 -4.40 -11.06 19.20
CA ASP A 86 -2.95 -11.17 19.18
C ASP A 86 -2.52 -12.19 18.14
N PHE A 87 -1.52 -11.84 17.33
CA PHE A 87 -0.93 -12.70 16.32
C PHE A 87 0.59 -12.71 16.45
N GLU A 88 1.15 -13.89 16.58
CA GLU A 88 2.59 -14.10 16.52
C GLU A 88 3.00 -14.52 15.10
N SER A 89 4.03 -13.88 14.56
CA SER A 89 4.53 -14.17 13.23
C SER A 89 6.05 -14.25 13.20
N PHE A 90 6.57 -15.33 12.62
CA PHE A 90 7.97 -15.49 12.26
C PHE A 90 8.12 -15.28 10.77
N GLU A 91 8.82 -14.24 10.37
CA GLU A 91 8.99 -13.87 8.96
C GLU A 91 10.42 -14.10 8.50
N ALA A 92 10.57 -14.61 7.28
CA ALA A 92 11.81 -14.62 6.54
C ALA A 92 11.70 -13.66 5.35
N ASN A 93 12.77 -12.91 5.09
CA ASN A 93 12.81 -12.00 3.95
C ASN A 93 14.13 -12.14 3.19
N ILE A 94 14.05 -11.95 1.88
CA ILE A 94 15.20 -11.82 0.99
C ILE A 94 15.01 -10.58 0.13
N GLY A 95 16.06 -9.80 -0.01
CA GLY A 95 16.08 -8.61 -0.86
C GLY A 95 17.27 -8.62 -1.80
N TRP A 96 17.07 -8.11 -3.01
CA TRP A 96 18.13 -7.80 -3.94
C TRP A 96 18.03 -6.35 -4.38
N THR A 97 19.11 -5.61 -4.24
CA THR A 97 19.21 -4.21 -4.62
C THR A 97 20.30 -4.02 -5.64
N ARG A 98 19.99 -3.33 -6.71
CA ARG A 98 20.96 -2.81 -7.66
C ARG A 98 20.88 -1.29 -7.70
N ASN A 99 22.04 -0.61 -7.60
CA ASN A 99 22.09 0.84 -7.66
C ASN A 99 23.30 1.29 -8.48
N THR A 100 23.02 1.91 -9.62
CA THR A 100 24.00 2.48 -10.54
C THR A 100 23.81 3.99 -10.73
N LEU A 101 23.07 4.64 -9.83
CA LEU A 101 22.80 6.07 -9.90
C LEU A 101 24.11 6.87 -9.77
N ASN A 102 24.27 7.86 -10.64
CA ASN A 102 25.46 8.71 -10.66
C ASN A 102 25.57 9.65 -9.44
N ARG A 103 24.44 9.90 -8.74
CA ARG A 103 24.37 10.77 -7.55
C ARG A 103 23.29 10.28 -6.61
N GLY A 104 23.47 10.48 -5.31
CA GLY A 104 22.46 10.14 -4.29
C GLY A 104 21.29 11.15 -4.23
N VAL A 105 21.55 12.41 -4.59
CA VAL A 105 20.55 13.46 -4.67
C VAL A 105 20.53 14.00 -6.09
N PHE A 106 19.32 14.21 -6.63
CA PHE A 106 19.12 14.67 -8.00
C PHE A 106 19.84 13.82 -9.05
N PRO A 107 19.68 12.49 -9.06
CA PRO A 107 20.27 11.66 -10.07
C PRO A 107 19.82 12.08 -11.47
N SER A 108 20.71 11.93 -12.42
CA SER A 108 20.46 12.26 -13.83
C SER A 108 20.88 11.13 -14.77
N ASN A 109 21.49 10.07 -14.27
CA ASN A 109 21.90 8.90 -15.03
C ASN A 109 21.98 7.68 -14.13
N GLY A 110 21.71 6.51 -14.72
CA GLY A 110 21.77 5.23 -14.04
C GLY A 110 20.41 4.72 -13.59
N SER A 111 20.41 3.72 -12.75
CA SER A 111 19.18 3.04 -12.31
C SER A 111 19.27 2.56 -10.88
N SER A 112 18.11 2.45 -10.25
CA SER A 112 17.93 1.79 -8.96
C SER A 112 16.84 0.76 -9.10
N GLN A 113 17.08 -0.50 -8.70
CA GLN A 113 16.09 -1.55 -8.65
C GLN A 113 16.14 -2.24 -7.29
N TYR A 114 14.97 -2.62 -6.82
CA TYR A 114 14.78 -3.42 -5.62
C TYR A 114 13.80 -4.56 -5.90
N TYR A 115 14.16 -5.76 -5.51
CA TYR A 115 13.29 -6.92 -5.45
C TYR A 115 13.28 -7.42 -4.01
N GLY A 116 12.10 -7.53 -3.44
CA GLY A 116 11.89 -8.05 -2.10
C GLY A 116 10.90 -9.22 -2.11
N PHE A 117 11.21 -10.25 -1.36
CA PHE A 117 10.29 -11.32 -1.07
C PHE A 117 10.26 -11.54 0.44
N LYS A 118 9.08 -11.62 0.99
CA LYS A 118 8.81 -11.88 2.41
C LYS A 118 7.83 -13.03 2.51
N VAL A 119 8.05 -13.91 3.47
CA VAL A 119 7.15 -15.02 3.78
C VAL A 119 7.12 -15.22 5.29
N SER A 120 5.94 -15.43 5.84
CA SER A 120 5.81 -15.95 7.20
C SER A 120 6.21 -17.44 7.21
N VAL A 121 6.89 -17.86 8.25
CA VAL A 121 7.35 -19.26 8.36
C VAL A 121 6.20 -20.12 8.89
N PRO A 122 6.02 -21.38 8.42
CA PRO A 122 5.01 -22.27 8.96
C PRO A 122 5.13 -22.41 10.49
N GLY A 123 4.00 -22.31 11.17
CA GLY A 123 3.91 -22.23 12.62
C GLY A 123 3.74 -20.81 13.16
N SER A 124 3.67 -19.81 12.27
CA SER A 124 3.09 -18.51 12.59
C SER A 124 1.57 -18.61 12.65
N ASP A 125 0.91 -17.73 13.40
CA ASP A 125 -0.55 -17.68 13.46
C ASP A 125 -1.16 -17.32 12.10
N VAL A 126 -0.43 -16.53 11.31
CA VAL A 126 -0.83 -16.15 9.95
C VAL A 126 0.22 -16.55 8.93
N GLU A 127 -0.22 -17.23 7.86
CA GLU A 127 0.65 -17.76 6.82
C GLU A 127 0.43 -17.03 5.50
N TYR A 128 1.41 -16.19 5.11
CA TYR A 128 1.32 -15.35 3.92
C TYR A 128 2.68 -15.09 3.30
N PHE A 129 2.68 -14.64 2.06
CA PHE A 129 3.87 -14.14 1.38
C PHE A 129 3.61 -12.79 0.71
N LYS A 130 4.67 -12.02 0.49
CA LYS A 130 4.63 -10.76 -0.27
C LYS A 130 5.83 -10.65 -1.18
N PHE A 131 5.59 -10.18 -2.39
CA PHE A 131 6.58 -9.80 -3.36
C PHE A 131 6.51 -8.29 -3.61
N ASN A 132 7.65 -7.62 -3.64
CA ASN A 132 7.77 -6.19 -3.91
C ASN A 132 8.82 -5.98 -5.00
N PHE A 133 8.50 -5.15 -5.96
CA PHE A 133 9.42 -4.69 -6.99
C PHE A 133 9.33 -3.17 -7.12
N ASP A 134 10.47 -2.48 -7.06
CA ASP A 134 10.62 -1.06 -7.32
C ASP A 134 11.75 -0.82 -8.32
N SER A 135 11.54 0.07 -9.27
CA SER A 135 12.58 0.44 -10.22
C SER A 135 12.49 1.90 -10.64
N LYS A 136 13.66 2.52 -10.77
CA LYS A 136 13.84 3.88 -11.30
C LYS A 136 14.99 3.88 -12.31
N PHE A 137 14.75 4.49 -13.47
CA PHE A 137 15.75 4.65 -14.50
C PHE A 137 15.86 6.12 -14.89
N TYR A 138 17.05 6.66 -14.91
CA TYR A 138 17.38 8.01 -15.34
C TYR A 138 18.17 7.96 -16.63
N PHE A 139 17.59 8.54 -17.68
CA PHE A 139 18.19 8.59 -19.02
C PHE A 139 18.52 10.04 -19.34
N PRO A 140 19.80 10.46 -19.36
CA PRO A 140 20.18 11.79 -19.81
C PRO A 140 19.85 11.94 -21.29
N LEU A 141 19.07 12.98 -21.62
CA LEU A 141 18.70 13.29 -23.00
C LEU A 141 19.69 14.27 -23.64
N THR A 142 20.47 14.97 -22.82
CA THR A 142 21.50 15.92 -23.25
C THR A 142 22.83 15.61 -22.58
N ASN A 143 23.95 15.97 -23.22
CA ASN A 143 25.30 15.70 -22.70
C ASN A 143 25.60 16.43 -21.38
N ASP A 144 24.95 17.54 -21.12
CA ASP A 144 25.06 18.31 -19.88
C ASP A 144 24.15 17.78 -18.76
N HIS A 145 23.36 16.72 -19.03
CA HIS A 145 22.41 16.09 -18.12
C HIS A 145 21.33 17.05 -17.57
N LYS A 146 21.11 18.20 -18.20
CA LYS A 146 20.07 19.14 -17.79
C LYS A 146 18.68 18.67 -18.16
N TRP A 147 18.58 17.88 -19.23
CA TRP A 147 17.34 17.19 -19.61
C TRP A 147 17.50 15.70 -19.34
N THR A 148 16.66 15.17 -18.49
CA THR A 148 16.71 13.77 -18.08
C THR A 148 15.31 13.19 -18.09
N LEU A 149 15.15 12.02 -18.69
CA LEU A 149 13.93 11.23 -18.60
C LEU A 149 14.05 10.29 -17.40
N LEU A 150 13.12 10.39 -16.46
CA LEU A 150 12.95 9.44 -15.38
C LEU A 150 11.76 8.55 -15.70
N THR A 151 11.95 7.25 -15.57
CA THR A 151 10.85 6.27 -15.53
C THR A 151 10.83 5.58 -14.18
N ARG A 152 9.64 5.44 -13.60
CA ARG A 152 9.38 4.74 -12.33
C ARG A 152 8.42 3.59 -12.58
N PHE A 153 8.64 2.48 -11.89
CA PHE A 153 7.71 1.37 -11.89
C PHE A 153 7.78 0.64 -10.55
N GLU A 154 6.63 0.39 -9.95
CA GLU A 154 6.45 -0.35 -8.72
C GLU A 154 5.36 -1.41 -8.94
N ALA A 155 5.60 -2.63 -8.45
CA ALA A 155 4.62 -3.71 -8.48
C ALA A 155 4.72 -4.51 -7.18
N ASN A 156 3.58 -4.76 -6.56
CA ASN A 156 3.49 -5.50 -5.32
C ASN A 156 2.39 -6.55 -5.43
N TYR A 157 2.63 -7.72 -4.86
CA TYR A 157 1.65 -8.79 -4.77
C TYR A 157 1.88 -9.59 -3.49
N GLY A 158 0.81 -9.99 -2.84
CA GLY A 158 0.86 -10.89 -1.69
C GLY A 158 -0.39 -11.73 -1.60
N ASN A 159 -0.28 -12.89 -0.94
CA ASN A 159 -1.44 -13.73 -0.64
C ASN A 159 -1.16 -14.61 0.58
N GLY A 160 -2.23 -15.16 1.17
CA GLY A 160 -2.13 -16.25 2.12
C GLY A 160 -1.70 -17.56 1.42
N TYR A 161 -1.15 -18.50 2.18
CA TYR A 161 -0.82 -19.83 1.66
C TYR A 161 -1.20 -20.96 2.63
N GLY A 162 -1.60 -20.62 3.85
CA GLY A 162 -2.09 -21.57 4.84
C GLY A 162 -3.55 -21.96 4.62
N THR A 163 -3.99 -23.01 5.30
CA THR A 163 -5.38 -23.44 5.35
C THR A 163 -5.90 -23.39 6.78
N LEU A 164 -7.13 -22.94 6.94
CA LEU A 164 -7.88 -22.90 8.17
C LEU A 164 -9.09 -23.83 8.08
N ASP A 165 -9.72 -24.13 9.20
CA ASP A 165 -10.99 -24.89 9.21
C ASP A 165 -12.10 -24.16 8.40
N SER A 166 -12.01 -22.85 8.25
CA SER A 166 -12.95 -22.02 7.50
C SER A 166 -12.62 -21.88 6.01
N GLY A 167 -11.45 -22.32 5.56
CA GLY A 167 -10.99 -22.21 4.16
C GLY A 167 -9.53 -21.81 4.04
N ASP A 168 -9.14 -21.36 2.84
CA ASP A 168 -7.79 -20.90 2.58
C ASP A 168 -7.52 -19.56 3.27
N GLN A 169 -6.31 -19.39 3.81
CA GLN A 169 -5.89 -18.10 4.35
C GLN A 169 -5.73 -17.07 3.23
N THR A 170 -6.21 -15.87 3.46
CA THR A 170 -5.97 -14.71 2.61
C THR A 170 -4.81 -13.86 3.15
N LEU A 171 -4.35 -12.87 2.38
CA LEU A 171 -3.40 -11.91 2.91
C LEU A 171 -4.02 -11.19 4.13
N PRO A 172 -3.32 -11.10 5.27
CA PRO A 172 -3.80 -10.31 6.40
C PRO A 172 -4.09 -8.87 5.97
N PHE A 173 -5.28 -8.34 6.27
CA PHE A 173 -5.70 -7.01 5.79
C PHE A 173 -4.76 -5.88 6.20
N TRP A 174 -4.03 -6.02 7.30
CA TRP A 174 -3.01 -5.04 7.71
C TRP A 174 -1.71 -5.13 6.90
N GLU A 175 -1.55 -6.13 6.05
CA GLU A 175 -0.45 -6.28 5.09
C GLU A 175 -0.87 -5.89 3.66
N ASN A 176 -2.12 -5.48 3.45
CA ASN A 176 -2.62 -5.03 2.15
C ASN A 176 -1.80 -3.87 1.59
N MET A 177 -1.66 -3.86 0.27
CA MET A 177 -1.05 -2.78 -0.49
C MET A 177 -1.98 -1.57 -0.48
N GLN A 178 -1.38 -0.41 -0.34
CA GLN A 178 -2.09 0.88 -0.28
C GLN A 178 -1.39 1.87 -1.19
N GLN A 179 -2.13 2.84 -1.72
CA GLN A 179 -1.55 3.91 -2.52
C GLN A 179 -1.02 5.01 -1.60
N ARG A 180 0.24 5.39 -1.75
CA ARG A 180 0.86 6.55 -1.11
C ARG A 180 0.79 7.77 -2.04
N SER A 181 0.88 8.97 -1.50
CA SER A 181 0.84 10.21 -2.31
C SER A 181 1.95 10.29 -3.36
N ASN A 182 3.09 9.62 -3.14
CA ASN A 182 4.21 9.60 -4.09
C ASN A 182 4.06 8.52 -5.18
N ASP A 183 3.20 7.52 -4.99
CA ASP A 183 2.98 6.44 -5.96
C ASP A 183 2.16 6.96 -7.14
N LEU A 184 1.14 7.76 -6.84
CA LEU A 184 0.24 8.37 -7.82
C LEU A 184 -0.11 9.79 -7.38
N ARG A 185 0.69 10.75 -7.82
CA ARG A 185 0.52 12.18 -7.49
C ARG A 185 -0.81 12.70 -8.05
N GLY A 186 -1.48 13.59 -7.34
CA GLY A 186 -2.79 14.14 -7.73
C GLY A 186 -3.98 13.47 -7.06
N PHE A 187 -3.75 12.37 -6.38
CA PHE A 187 -4.75 11.68 -5.56
C PHE A 187 -4.29 11.69 -4.10
N GLU A 188 -5.23 11.88 -3.19
CA GLU A 188 -4.95 11.77 -1.76
C GLU A 188 -4.59 10.33 -1.40
N SER A 189 -3.67 10.17 -0.44
CA SER A 189 -3.21 8.84 -0.01
C SER A 189 -4.37 7.97 0.46
N ASN A 190 -4.32 6.68 0.10
CA ASN A 190 -5.30 5.66 0.50
C ASN A 190 -6.75 5.95 0.04
N THR A 191 -6.90 6.66 -1.08
CA THR A 191 -8.22 6.89 -1.67
C THR A 191 -8.48 6.04 -2.91
N ILE A 192 -7.49 5.28 -3.35
CA ILE A 192 -7.56 4.39 -4.51
C ILE A 192 -7.60 2.93 -4.06
N GLY A 193 -8.32 2.12 -4.81
CA GLY A 193 -8.42 0.67 -4.60
C GLY A 193 -9.74 0.23 -3.98
N PRO A 194 -9.79 -0.99 -3.46
CA PRO A 194 -10.97 -1.56 -2.83
C PRO A 194 -11.47 -0.71 -1.67
N LYS A 195 -12.79 -0.46 -1.64
CA LYS A 195 -13.47 0.26 -0.57
C LYS A 195 -14.12 -0.72 0.39
N GLY A 196 -14.21 -0.34 1.66
CA GLY A 196 -14.89 -1.15 2.66
C GLY A 196 -16.37 -1.33 2.35
N ILE A 197 -16.83 -2.58 2.34
CA ILE A 197 -18.23 -2.96 2.12
C ILE A 197 -18.80 -3.45 3.44
N ILE A 198 -19.98 -2.93 3.81
CA ILE A 198 -20.71 -3.36 4.98
C ILE A 198 -22.05 -3.93 4.52
N ARG A 199 -22.36 -5.15 4.93
CA ARG A 199 -23.70 -5.74 4.77
C ARG A 199 -24.55 -5.41 6.00
N ASN A 200 -25.66 -4.77 5.78
CA ASN A 200 -26.64 -4.48 6.81
C ASN A 200 -27.87 -5.37 6.57
N PRO A 201 -28.10 -6.42 7.40
CA PRO A 201 -29.28 -7.25 7.24
C PRO A 201 -30.55 -6.43 7.43
N GLN A 202 -31.46 -6.47 6.43
CA GLN A 202 -32.79 -5.88 6.59
C GLN A 202 -33.63 -6.78 7.50
N GLY A 203 -34.11 -6.23 8.62
CA GLY A 203 -35.02 -6.94 9.51
C GLY A 203 -34.64 -6.88 10.98
N ILE A 204 -33.56 -6.29 11.36
CA ILE A 204 -33.34 -5.90 12.76
C ILE A 204 -34.07 -4.57 13.00
N THR A 205 -35.40 -4.62 12.92
CA THR A 205 -36.26 -3.64 13.59
C THR A 205 -36.34 -4.04 15.07
N GLY A 206 -35.33 -3.63 15.82
CA GLY A 206 -35.31 -3.86 17.23
C GLY A 206 -33.90 -3.69 17.72
N ALA A 207 -33.53 -2.45 18.09
CA ALA A 207 -32.58 -2.31 19.16
C ALA A 207 -33.06 -3.22 20.30
N PRO A 208 -32.15 -3.92 21.04
CA PRO A 208 -32.54 -4.64 22.23
C PRO A 208 -33.07 -3.62 23.23
N ASN A 209 -34.37 -3.38 23.17
CA ASN A 209 -35.09 -2.77 24.29
C ASN A 209 -35.13 -3.86 25.32
N GLY A 210 -34.30 -3.77 26.34
CA GLY A 210 -34.16 -4.68 27.46
C GLY A 210 -35.41 -5.08 28.20
N VAL A 211 -36.40 -5.64 27.53
CA VAL A 211 -37.55 -6.33 28.10
C VAL A 211 -38.04 -7.40 27.12
N GLY A 212 -37.58 -8.63 27.30
CA GLY A 212 -38.34 -9.86 27.09
C GLY A 212 -38.86 -10.13 25.69
N GLY A 213 -38.08 -10.07 24.64
CA GLY A 213 -38.43 -10.54 23.31
C GLY A 213 -37.45 -11.61 22.85
N THR A 214 -37.96 -12.75 22.36
CA THR A 214 -37.20 -13.79 21.71
C THR A 214 -36.48 -13.20 20.50
N ASP A 215 -35.16 -13.18 20.57
CA ASP A 215 -34.28 -12.78 19.46
C ASP A 215 -34.47 -13.76 18.31
N SER A 216 -35.25 -13.36 17.31
CA SER A 216 -35.23 -14.01 16.01
C SER A 216 -34.07 -13.40 15.24
N ILE A 217 -32.89 -14.01 15.30
CA ILE A 217 -31.83 -13.78 14.35
C ILE A 217 -32.38 -14.28 13.01
N ILE A 218 -32.79 -13.37 12.14
CA ILE A 218 -33.09 -13.70 10.76
C ILE A 218 -31.75 -13.82 10.05
N ILE A 219 -31.25 -15.03 9.94
CA ILE A 219 -30.07 -15.39 9.15
C ILE A 219 -30.46 -15.18 7.68
N GLY A 220 -29.72 -14.28 7.00
CA GLY A 220 -29.58 -14.18 5.54
C GLY A 220 -30.85 -14.46 4.72
N THR A 221 -31.64 -13.43 4.52
CA THR A 221 -32.57 -13.41 3.42
C THR A 221 -32.06 -12.43 2.37
N SER A 222 -32.50 -12.54 1.12
CA SER A 222 -32.19 -11.71 -0.05
C SER A 222 -32.48 -10.20 0.11
N SER A 223 -32.41 -9.67 1.30
CA SER A 223 -32.79 -8.32 1.70
C SER A 223 -31.64 -7.55 2.39
N ASP A 224 -30.41 -8.03 2.33
CA ASP A 224 -29.30 -7.26 2.87
C ASP A 224 -29.08 -5.97 2.05
N ILE A 225 -28.88 -4.86 2.75
CA ILE A 225 -28.50 -3.58 2.15
C ILE A 225 -26.99 -3.43 2.20
N ILE A 226 -26.39 -3.09 1.07
CA ILE A 226 -24.98 -2.78 0.97
C ILE A 226 -24.75 -1.30 1.22
N SER A 227 -23.79 -1.02 2.10
CA SER A 227 -23.19 0.30 2.28
C SER A 227 -21.72 0.23 1.94
N THR A 228 -21.25 1.05 1.01
CA THR A 228 -19.84 1.25 0.74
C THR A 228 -19.32 2.46 1.49
N THR A 229 -18.10 2.39 1.98
CA THR A 229 -17.41 3.54 2.58
C THR A 229 -16.44 4.14 1.59
N TYR A 230 -16.15 5.43 1.71
CA TYR A 230 -15.05 6.08 0.96
C TYR A 230 -13.65 5.60 1.41
N ARG A 231 -13.56 4.94 2.57
CA ARG A 231 -12.29 4.44 3.13
C ARG A 231 -11.84 3.18 2.41
N ALA A 232 -10.55 3.15 2.04
CA ALA A 232 -9.98 1.98 1.38
C ALA A 232 -9.64 0.87 2.38
N THR A 233 -9.79 -0.37 1.93
CA THR A 233 -9.26 -1.57 2.62
C THR A 233 -7.84 -1.88 2.18
N GLY A 234 -7.36 -1.25 1.10
CA GLY A 234 -6.22 -1.73 0.34
C GLY A 234 -6.56 -2.99 -0.45
N GLY A 235 -5.58 -3.54 -1.12
CA GLY A 235 -5.70 -4.78 -1.88
C GLY A 235 -4.46 -5.66 -1.73
N ASN A 236 -4.53 -6.88 -2.22
CA ASN A 236 -3.39 -7.79 -2.19
C ASN A 236 -2.45 -7.63 -3.41
N ALA A 237 -2.79 -6.74 -4.33
CA ALA A 237 -1.99 -6.42 -5.51
C ALA A 237 -1.98 -4.91 -5.79
N SER A 238 -0.85 -4.39 -6.27
CA SER A 238 -0.74 -3.00 -6.74
C SER A 238 0.30 -2.86 -7.85
N VAL A 239 0.04 -1.94 -8.77
CA VAL A 239 1.00 -1.52 -9.80
C VAL A 239 0.92 -0.01 -9.95
N PHE A 240 2.08 0.65 -9.88
CA PHE A 240 2.24 2.07 -10.14
C PHE A 240 3.38 2.30 -11.12
N GLY A 241 3.24 3.30 -11.96
CA GLY A 241 4.27 3.69 -12.89
C GLY A 241 4.20 5.17 -13.23
N GLY A 242 5.33 5.74 -13.60
CA GLY A 242 5.39 7.14 -13.98
C GLY A 242 6.53 7.42 -14.95
N ILE A 243 6.27 8.41 -15.81
CA ILE A 243 7.27 8.98 -16.71
C ILE A 243 7.39 10.45 -16.36
N GLU A 244 8.62 10.91 -16.14
CA GLU A 244 8.90 12.27 -15.71
C GLU A 244 10.04 12.87 -16.54
N LEU A 245 9.78 13.98 -17.18
CA LEU A 245 10.78 14.75 -17.90
C LEU A 245 11.33 15.84 -16.99
N ILE A 246 12.55 15.64 -16.51
CA ILE A 246 13.30 16.62 -15.72
C ILE A 246 13.89 17.66 -16.69
N THR A 247 13.68 18.93 -16.38
CA THR A 247 14.07 20.05 -17.23
C THR A 247 14.89 21.07 -16.44
N PRO A 248 15.69 21.91 -17.10
CA PRO A 248 16.21 23.11 -16.47
C PRO A 248 15.07 23.96 -15.90
N THR A 249 15.25 24.47 -14.68
CA THR A 249 14.23 25.34 -14.07
C THR A 249 14.17 26.68 -14.78
N PRO A 250 13.02 27.08 -15.34
CA PRO A 250 12.88 28.36 -16.03
C PRO A 250 13.24 29.54 -15.11
N PHE A 251 13.82 30.58 -15.68
CA PHE A 251 14.18 31.84 -15.00
C PHE A 251 15.22 31.73 -13.85
N LEU A 252 15.84 30.56 -13.70
CA LEU A 252 16.85 30.32 -12.70
C LEU A 252 18.25 30.46 -13.31
N SER A 253 19.17 31.15 -12.63
CA SER A 253 20.56 31.23 -13.08
C SER A 253 21.29 29.89 -12.93
N ASP A 254 22.30 29.65 -13.77
CA ASP A 254 23.09 28.41 -13.74
C ASP A 254 23.70 28.09 -12.36
N GLU A 255 23.92 29.10 -11.54
CA GLU A 255 24.47 28.98 -10.19
C GLU A 255 23.57 28.09 -9.27
N PHE A 256 22.25 28.19 -9.44
CA PHE A 256 21.28 27.42 -8.66
C PHE A 256 20.83 26.13 -9.33
N SER A 257 21.30 25.84 -10.54
CA SER A 257 20.88 24.65 -11.32
C SER A 257 21.19 23.31 -10.65
N ASN A 258 22.13 23.29 -9.70
CA ASN A 258 22.49 22.11 -8.92
C ASN A 258 21.62 21.91 -7.67
N SER A 259 20.87 22.93 -7.26
CA SER A 259 20.04 22.90 -6.06
C SER A 259 18.55 22.93 -6.34
N VAL A 260 18.14 23.28 -7.56
CA VAL A 260 16.73 23.32 -7.97
C VAL A 260 16.54 22.64 -9.31
N ARG A 261 15.52 21.79 -9.41
CA ARG A 261 15.11 21.20 -10.69
C ARG A 261 13.60 21.17 -10.83
N THR A 262 13.12 21.30 -12.05
CA THR A 262 11.71 21.23 -12.39
C THR A 262 11.47 19.98 -13.23
N SER A 263 10.28 19.43 -13.15
CA SER A 263 9.88 18.31 -14.00
C SER A 263 8.41 18.38 -14.36
N ILE A 264 8.08 17.70 -15.46
CA ILE A 264 6.71 17.44 -15.91
C ILE A 264 6.53 15.94 -15.89
N PHE A 265 5.41 15.46 -15.36
CA PHE A 265 5.19 14.04 -15.19
C PHE A 265 3.80 13.57 -15.60
N VAL A 266 3.71 12.28 -15.87
CA VAL A 266 2.48 11.50 -15.96
C VAL A 266 2.67 10.26 -15.10
N ASP A 267 1.73 10.02 -14.19
CA ASP A 267 1.68 8.85 -13.34
C ASP A 267 0.43 8.02 -13.65
N ALA A 268 0.53 6.71 -13.52
CA ALA A 268 -0.59 5.79 -13.64
C ALA A 268 -0.44 4.65 -12.63
N GLY A 269 -1.57 4.16 -12.12
CA GLY A 269 -1.53 3.04 -11.19
C GLY A 269 -2.89 2.54 -10.74
N ASN A 270 -2.86 1.43 -10.03
CA ASN A 270 -4.03 0.80 -9.42
C ASN A 270 -3.62 -0.03 -8.20
N VAL A 271 -4.58 -0.19 -7.30
CA VAL A 271 -4.59 -1.18 -6.22
C VAL A 271 -5.84 -2.02 -6.41
N TRP A 272 -5.73 -3.34 -6.36
CA TRP A 272 -6.86 -4.25 -6.51
C TRP A 272 -6.72 -5.46 -5.58
N ASP A 273 -7.81 -6.19 -5.40
CA ASP A 273 -7.87 -7.38 -4.55
C ASP A 273 -8.22 -8.59 -5.41
N THR A 274 -7.23 -9.46 -5.68
CA THR A 274 -7.43 -10.66 -6.52
C THR A 274 -8.33 -11.72 -5.86
N GLU A 275 -8.60 -11.58 -4.56
CA GLU A 275 -9.51 -12.44 -3.79
C GLU A 275 -10.96 -11.91 -3.77
N PHE A 276 -11.18 -10.72 -4.34
CA PHE A 276 -12.53 -10.16 -4.42
C PHE A 276 -13.33 -10.87 -5.50
N ASP A 277 -14.49 -11.42 -5.13
CA ASP A 277 -15.41 -12.08 -6.05
C ASP A 277 -16.81 -11.45 -5.96
N LEU A 278 -17.28 -10.90 -7.07
CA LEU A 278 -18.63 -10.36 -7.15
C LEU A 278 -19.72 -11.42 -6.96
N SER A 279 -19.44 -12.70 -7.25
CA SER A 279 -20.40 -13.78 -7.05
C SER A 279 -20.77 -14.03 -5.58
N ASP A 280 -19.94 -13.58 -4.63
CA ASP A 280 -20.27 -13.58 -3.20
C ASP A 280 -21.49 -12.71 -2.87
N TYR A 281 -21.94 -11.90 -3.82
CA TYR A 281 -23.04 -10.94 -3.69
C TYR A 281 -24.24 -11.28 -4.56
N ASP A 282 -24.26 -12.42 -5.25
CA ASP A 282 -25.32 -12.81 -6.17
C ASP A 282 -26.67 -13.03 -5.49
N GLU A 283 -26.68 -13.29 -4.18
CA GLU A 283 -27.92 -13.43 -3.38
C GLU A 283 -28.60 -12.09 -3.07
N LEU A 284 -27.93 -10.96 -3.30
CA LEU A 284 -28.48 -9.63 -3.05
C LEU A 284 -29.45 -9.23 -4.17
N ALA A 285 -30.35 -8.27 -3.85
CA ALA A 285 -31.19 -7.63 -4.85
C ALA A 285 -30.34 -6.92 -5.93
N GLU A 286 -30.79 -6.92 -7.18
CA GLU A 286 -30.08 -6.27 -8.30
C GLU A 286 -29.74 -4.80 -8.04
N SER A 287 -30.60 -4.07 -7.28
CA SER A 287 -30.34 -2.69 -6.88
C SER A 287 -29.14 -2.54 -5.94
N GLU A 288 -28.86 -3.57 -5.14
CA GLU A 288 -27.73 -3.59 -4.22
C GLU A 288 -26.46 -4.04 -4.94
N GLN A 289 -26.54 -5.06 -5.80
CA GLN A 289 -25.43 -5.50 -6.64
C GLN A 289 -24.91 -4.37 -7.52
N SER A 290 -25.80 -3.54 -8.07
CA SER A 290 -25.41 -2.41 -8.94
C SER A 290 -24.59 -1.32 -8.24
N LYS A 291 -24.55 -1.30 -6.91
CA LYS A 291 -23.69 -0.38 -6.12
C LYS A 291 -22.26 -0.90 -5.99
N LEU A 292 -22.04 -2.18 -6.25
CA LEU A 292 -20.74 -2.81 -6.08
C LEU A 292 -19.88 -2.57 -7.31
N VAL A 293 -18.61 -2.41 -7.03
CA VAL A 293 -17.57 -2.27 -8.03
C VAL A 293 -16.74 -3.55 -8.00
N ASP A 294 -16.38 -4.06 -9.17
CA ASP A 294 -15.42 -5.16 -9.25
C ASP A 294 -14.03 -4.67 -8.85
N TYR A 295 -13.65 -4.98 -7.61
CA TYR A 295 -12.35 -4.64 -7.06
C TYR A 295 -11.25 -5.64 -7.45
N SER A 296 -11.56 -6.73 -8.15
CA SER A 296 -10.58 -7.67 -8.71
C SER A 296 -10.01 -7.20 -10.05
N ASP A 297 -10.64 -6.23 -10.72
CA ASP A 297 -10.24 -5.76 -12.05
C ASP A 297 -8.97 -4.88 -12.02
N PRO A 298 -7.81 -5.37 -12.50
CA PRO A 298 -6.59 -4.58 -12.62
C PRO A 298 -6.72 -3.45 -13.65
N GLY A 299 -7.69 -3.53 -14.57
CA GLY A 299 -7.95 -2.53 -15.63
C GLY A 299 -8.53 -1.23 -15.11
N ARG A 300 -8.92 -1.15 -13.86
CA ARG A 300 -9.41 0.08 -13.21
C ARG A 300 -8.26 1.02 -12.80
N TYR A 301 -7.29 1.23 -13.68
CA TYR A 301 -6.17 2.13 -13.41
C TYR A 301 -6.57 3.60 -13.48
N ARG A 302 -5.90 4.43 -12.69
CA ARG A 302 -6.00 5.90 -12.66
C ARG A 302 -4.81 6.49 -13.36
N VAL A 303 -4.97 7.73 -13.83
CA VAL A 303 -3.90 8.50 -14.47
C VAL A 303 -3.93 9.92 -13.95
N SER A 304 -2.78 10.48 -13.68
CA SER A 304 -2.60 11.88 -13.34
C SER A 304 -1.44 12.49 -14.12
N ALA A 305 -1.43 13.81 -14.21
CA ALA A 305 -0.31 14.55 -14.76
C ALA A 305 -0.07 15.84 -13.96
N GLY A 306 1.15 16.33 -14.00
CA GLY A 306 1.49 17.54 -13.26
C GLY A 306 2.90 18.04 -13.50
N ILE A 307 3.27 19.02 -12.68
CA ILE A 307 4.61 19.58 -12.61
C ILE A 307 5.14 19.46 -11.18
N SER A 308 6.44 19.28 -11.05
CA SER A 308 7.12 19.22 -9.76
C SER A 308 8.31 20.17 -9.74
N LEU A 309 8.49 20.84 -8.62
CA LEU A 309 9.67 21.64 -8.30
C LEU A 309 10.38 20.99 -7.10
N GLN A 310 11.62 20.63 -7.29
CA GLN A 310 12.46 20.05 -6.25
C GLN A 310 13.57 21.04 -5.90
N TRP A 311 13.70 21.34 -4.61
CA TRP A 311 14.73 22.24 -4.10
C TRP A 311 15.54 21.57 -2.99
N LEU A 312 16.84 21.47 -3.22
CA LEU A 312 17.78 21.03 -2.19
C LEU A 312 18.08 22.21 -1.25
N SER A 313 17.29 22.29 -0.22
CA SER A 313 17.43 23.33 0.82
C SER A 313 18.48 22.91 1.87
N PRO A 314 18.94 23.85 2.72
CA PRO A 314 19.81 23.53 3.86
C PRO A 314 19.19 22.54 4.87
N MET A 315 17.86 22.39 4.88
CA MET A 315 17.13 21.45 5.72
C MET A 315 16.90 20.08 5.05
N GLY A 316 17.34 19.92 3.80
CA GLY A 316 17.12 18.73 2.99
C GLY A 316 16.28 19.01 1.74
N PRO A 317 15.99 17.97 0.94
CA PRO A 317 15.16 18.11 -0.25
C PRO A 317 13.74 18.54 0.10
N LEU A 318 13.24 19.55 -0.59
CA LEU A 318 11.85 20.00 -0.57
C LEU A 318 11.24 19.73 -1.95
N VAL A 319 10.06 19.16 -1.96
CA VAL A 319 9.35 18.84 -3.20
C VAL A 319 7.97 19.47 -3.20
N PHE A 320 7.70 20.31 -4.19
CA PHE A 320 6.41 20.94 -4.43
C PHE A 320 5.82 20.34 -5.69
N THR A 321 4.62 19.81 -5.61
CA THR A 321 3.95 19.16 -6.74
C THR A 321 2.59 19.80 -6.97
N TRP A 322 2.29 20.13 -8.23
CA TRP A 322 0.97 20.51 -8.70
C TRP A 322 0.52 19.48 -9.71
N SER A 323 -0.60 18.84 -9.45
CA SER A 323 -1.07 17.72 -10.25
C SER A 323 -2.59 17.71 -10.41
N ARG A 324 -3.04 17.02 -11.44
CA ARG A 324 -4.45 16.80 -11.72
C ARG A 324 -4.70 15.37 -12.16
N PRO A 325 -5.77 14.73 -11.68
CA PRO A 325 -6.30 13.51 -12.28
C PRO A 325 -6.69 13.75 -13.73
N LEU A 326 -6.34 12.79 -14.60
CA LEU A 326 -6.76 12.69 -16.00
C LEU A 326 -7.75 11.56 -16.22
N LYS A 327 -7.63 10.49 -15.43
CA LYS A 327 -8.56 9.37 -15.36
C LYS A 327 -8.77 9.02 -13.90
N GLU A 328 -10.02 9.09 -13.47
CA GLU A 328 -10.45 8.89 -12.09
C GLU A 328 -11.76 8.11 -12.05
N TYR A 329 -12.19 7.72 -10.88
CA TYR A 329 -13.49 7.11 -10.62
C TYR A 329 -14.20 7.87 -9.50
N GLU A 330 -15.48 7.61 -9.31
CA GLU A 330 -16.27 8.25 -8.26
C GLU A 330 -15.70 7.93 -6.86
N GLU A 331 -15.88 8.87 -5.94
CA GLU A 331 -15.46 8.77 -4.52
C GLU A 331 -13.93 8.79 -4.28
N GLU A 332 -13.13 9.27 -5.23
CA GLU A 332 -11.69 9.45 -5.06
C GLU A 332 -11.37 10.90 -4.68
N GLU A 333 -10.53 11.09 -3.68
CA GLU A 333 -10.13 12.42 -3.23
C GLU A 333 -8.86 12.88 -3.93
N HIS A 334 -8.81 14.18 -4.23
CA HIS A 334 -7.75 14.77 -5.04
C HIS A 334 -6.82 15.63 -4.20
N GLU A 335 -5.52 15.46 -4.41
CA GLU A 335 -4.49 16.32 -3.88
C GLU A 335 -3.85 17.15 -5.00
N VAL A 336 -4.46 18.31 -5.32
CA VAL A 336 -3.97 19.19 -6.41
C VAL A 336 -2.60 19.77 -6.12
N PHE A 337 -2.27 19.98 -4.85
CA PHE A 337 -0.98 20.49 -4.41
C PHE A 337 -0.46 19.64 -3.25
N SER A 338 0.75 19.13 -3.39
CA SER A 338 1.45 18.45 -2.30
C SER A 338 2.82 19.05 -2.01
N PHE A 339 3.22 18.94 -0.76
CA PHE A 339 4.50 19.39 -0.25
C PHE A 339 5.16 18.30 0.58
N ASN A 340 6.35 17.86 0.15
CA ASN A 340 7.11 16.81 0.82
C ASN A 340 8.49 17.31 1.24
N ILE A 341 8.96 16.87 2.41
CA ILE A 341 10.27 17.19 2.98
C ILE A 341 11.08 15.89 3.12
N GLY A 342 12.37 15.94 2.71
CA GLY A 342 13.31 14.84 2.92
C GLY A 342 13.21 13.70 1.89
N THR A 343 12.35 13.79 0.90
CA THR A 343 12.22 12.81 -0.18
C THR A 343 12.53 13.42 -1.53
N THR A 344 13.25 12.68 -2.38
CA THR A 344 13.37 12.96 -3.82
C THR A 344 12.74 11.80 -4.58
N PHE A 345 12.07 12.11 -5.66
CA PHE A 345 11.47 11.06 -6.52
C PHE A 345 12.51 10.28 -7.25
#